data_5dee707631df1332befb823116edab3e
#
_entry.id   5dee707631df1332befb823116edab3e
#
_cell.length_a   1.000
_cell.length_b   1.000
_cell.length_c   1.000
_cell.angle_alpha   90.00
_cell.angle_beta   90.00
_cell.angle_gamma   90.00
#
_symmetry.space_group_name_H-M   'P 1'
#
loop_
_entity.id
_entity.type
_entity.pdbx_description
1 polymer ?
#
loop_
_entity_poly.entity_id
_entity_poly.type
_entity_poly.pdbx_seq_one_letter_code
_entity_poly.pdbx_strand_id
1 'polypeptide(L)'
;MGNGNDSILEAYLFETNSLLEQLDSLVLAAEEKDSFSEEDVNTIFRIMHTIKGSSAMMEYSSLMTIAHRAEDLFAIVRDKSMEIVPEALRPALFDLLFQIIDFFRGEIERIENGQPLTQTIDSLLQKVNSFIQQIQNGAAAAPAEIPPAAPEAPAP
;
A
#
# COMPACT_ATOMS: atom_id res chain seq x y z
N MET A 1 19.28 -24.32 -15.90
CA MET A 1 19.09 -24.08 -15.25
C MET A 1 18.11 -23.22 -14.97
N GLY A 2 17.11 -23.34 -14.56
CA GLY A 2 16.13 -22.45 -14.13
C GLY A 2 15.88 -21.31 -15.04
N ASN A 3 16.19 -21.47 -16.27
CA ASN A 3 16.12 -20.36 -17.12
C ASN A 3 14.83 -19.67 -17.16
N GLY A 4 13.72 -20.37 -17.27
CA GLY A 4 12.43 -19.74 -17.32
C GLY A 4 12.11 -19.00 -16.04
N ASN A 5 12.37 -19.66 -14.92
CA ASN A 5 12.08 -19.08 -13.62
C ASN A 5 12.96 -17.86 -13.35
N ASP A 6 14.22 -17.95 -13.73
CA ASP A 6 15.12 -16.83 -13.54
C ASP A 6 14.68 -15.62 -14.34
N SER A 7 14.25 -15.85 -15.58
CA SER A 7 13.81 -14.76 -16.44
C SER A 7 12.53 -14.11 -15.89
N ILE A 8 11.61 -14.95 -15.40
CA ILE A 8 10.39 -14.46 -14.83
C ILE A 8 10.67 -13.65 -13.56
N LEU A 9 11.57 -14.18 -12.74
CA LEU A 9 11.94 -13.49 -11.50
C LEU A 9 12.60 -12.15 -11.82
N GLU A 10 13.52 -12.14 -12.79
CA GLU A 10 14.19 -10.91 -13.16
C GLU A 10 13.21 -9.88 -13.67
N ALA A 11 12.24 -10.33 -14.48
CA ALA A 11 11.22 -9.42 -14.99
C ALA A 11 10.37 -8.87 -13.85
N TYR A 12 10.00 -9.72 -12.90
CA TYR A 12 9.23 -9.29 -11.75
C TYR A 12 10.00 -8.23 -10.95
N LEU A 13 11.27 -8.50 -10.67
CA LEU A 13 12.08 -7.59 -9.89
C LEU A 13 12.26 -6.26 -10.60
N PHE A 14 12.53 -6.31 -11.90
CA PHE A 14 12.72 -5.09 -12.67
C PHE A 14 11.45 -4.25 -12.68
N GLU A 15 10.34 -4.88 -12.97
CA GLU A 15 9.06 -4.16 -13.03
C GLU A 15 8.69 -3.59 -11.67
N THR A 16 8.82 -4.40 -10.62
CA THR A 16 8.41 -3.96 -9.30
C THR A 16 9.30 -2.82 -8.81
N ASN A 17 10.61 -2.92 -9.01
CA ASN A 17 11.51 -1.84 -8.63
C ASN A 17 11.18 -0.55 -9.38
N SER A 18 10.86 -0.67 -10.66
CA SER A 18 10.49 0.50 -11.45
C SER A 18 9.22 1.15 -10.93
N LEU A 19 8.24 0.32 -10.59
CA LEU A 19 6.98 0.85 -10.04
C LEU A 19 7.20 1.50 -8.69
N LEU A 20 8.07 0.93 -7.87
CA LEU A 20 8.35 1.52 -6.56
C LEU A 20 9.06 2.85 -6.68
N GLU A 21 9.95 3.00 -7.64
CA GLU A 21 10.60 4.29 -7.87
C GLU A 21 9.58 5.33 -8.31
N GLN A 22 8.70 4.94 -9.20
CA GLN A 22 7.65 5.84 -9.67
C GLN A 22 6.75 6.24 -8.51
N LEU A 23 6.36 5.27 -7.69
CA LEU A 23 5.50 5.53 -6.56
C LEU A 23 6.16 6.47 -5.55
N ASP A 24 7.42 6.21 -5.24
CA ASP A 24 8.16 7.03 -4.30
C ASP A 24 8.23 8.48 -4.77
N SER A 25 8.57 8.70 -6.03
CA SER A 25 8.65 10.05 -6.58
C SER A 25 7.30 10.75 -6.53
N LEU A 26 6.25 10.01 -6.86
CA LEU A 26 4.90 10.56 -6.87
C LEU A 26 4.47 10.97 -5.47
N VAL A 27 4.72 10.13 -4.49
CA VAL A 27 4.31 10.43 -3.12
C VAL A 27 5.11 11.61 -2.56
N LEU A 28 6.40 11.66 -2.85
CA LEU A 28 7.22 12.79 -2.40
C LEU A 28 6.71 14.10 -2.97
N ALA A 29 6.39 14.11 -4.27
CA ALA A 29 5.89 15.34 -4.91
C ALA A 29 4.53 15.73 -4.33
N ALA A 30 3.68 14.74 -4.07
CA ALA A 30 2.35 15.01 -3.54
C ALA A 30 2.42 15.51 -2.11
N GLU A 31 3.39 15.01 -1.35
CA GLU A 31 3.56 15.45 0.04
C GLU A 31 3.85 16.93 0.10
N GLU A 32 4.63 17.44 -0.84
CA GLU A 32 4.93 18.85 -0.89
C GLU A 32 3.68 19.69 -1.12
N LYS A 33 2.72 19.14 -1.83
CA LYS A 33 1.46 19.83 -2.11
C LYS A 33 0.39 19.50 -1.09
N ASP A 34 0.67 18.59 -0.18
CA ASP A 34 -0.24 18.15 0.84
C ASP A 34 -1.50 17.51 0.29
N SER A 35 -1.43 16.98 -0.92
CA SER A 35 -2.59 16.29 -1.52
C SER A 35 -2.17 15.54 -2.76
N PHE A 36 -2.99 14.55 -3.12
CA PHE A 36 -2.84 13.84 -4.37
C PHE A 36 -3.86 14.36 -5.36
N SER A 37 -3.42 14.56 -6.61
CA SER A 37 -4.37 14.90 -7.66
C SER A 37 -5.15 13.63 -8.04
N GLU A 38 -6.20 13.82 -8.81
CA GLU A 38 -6.98 12.69 -9.30
C GLU A 38 -6.10 11.74 -10.10
N GLU A 39 -5.23 12.30 -10.90
CA GLU A 39 -4.31 11.49 -11.69
C GLU A 39 -3.36 10.71 -10.79
N ASP A 40 -2.86 11.35 -9.73
CA ASP A 40 -1.98 10.67 -8.78
C ASP A 40 -2.68 9.49 -8.14
N VAL A 41 -3.93 9.69 -7.73
CA VAL A 41 -4.70 8.62 -7.09
C VAL A 41 -4.87 7.45 -8.05
N ASN A 42 -5.19 7.74 -9.31
CA ASN A 42 -5.34 6.69 -10.30
C ASN A 42 -4.04 5.95 -10.55
N THR A 43 -2.93 6.67 -10.57
CA THR A 43 -1.63 6.06 -10.78
C THR A 43 -1.27 5.14 -9.62
N ILE A 44 -1.48 5.60 -8.39
CA ILE A 44 -1.19 4.78 -7.22
C ILE A 44 -2.07 3.52 -7.23
N PHE A 45 -3.34 3.69 -7.56
CA PHE A 45 -4.25 2.55 -7.64
C PHE A 45 -3.71 1.51 -8.63
N ARG A 46 -3.31 1.96 -9.81
CA ARG A 46 -2.80 1.04 -10.83
C ARG A 46 -1.51 0.38 -10.43
N ILE A 47 -0.63 1.12 -9.76
CA ILE A 47 0.64 0.54 -9.29
C ILE A 47 0.34 -0.57 -8.28
N MET A 48 -0.54 -0.30 -7.33
CA MET A 48 -0.88 -1.31 -6.33
C MET A 48 -1.54 -2.52 -6.96
N HIS A 49 -2.41 -2.28 -7.94
CA HIS A 49 -3.07 -3.36 -8.65
C HIS A 49 -2.04 -4.25 -9.37
N THR A 50 -1.07 -3.62 -10.02
CA THR A 50 -0.03 -4.36 -10.74
C THR A 50 0.84 -5.17 -9.78
N ILE A 51 1.27 -4.55 -8.69
CA ILE A 51 2.10 -5.26 -7.71
C ILE A 51 1.32 -6.43 -7.11
N LYS A 52 0.04 -6.21 -6.81
CA LYS A 52 -0.80 -7.28 -6.30
C LYS A 52 -0.84 -8.46 -7.26
N GLY A 53 -1.13 -8.16 -8.53
CA GLY A 53 -1.28 -9.22 -9.53
C GLY A 53 0.00 -9.97 -9.80
N SER A 54 1.10 -9.26 -9.99
CA SER A 54 2.37 -9.92 -10.28
C SER A 54 2.89 -10.67 -9.06
N SER A 55 2.68 -10.13 -7.86
CA SER A 55 3.11 -10.81 -6.66
C SER A 55 2.28 -12.08 -6.41
N ALA A 56 1.00 -12.05 -6.77
CA ALA A 56 0.17 -13.24 -6.67
C ALA A 56 0.67 -14.34 -7.60
N MET A 57 1.06 -13.97 -8.82
CA MET A 57 1.58 -14.93 -9.77
C MET A 57 2.86 -15.57 -9.27
N MET A 58 3.68 -14.80 -8.55
CA MET A 58 4.92 -15.31 -7.99
C MET A 58 4.71 -15.99 -6.65
N GLU A 59 3.48 -15.94 -6.14
CA GLU A 59 3.13 -16.50 -4.83
C GLU A 59 3.85 -15.79 -3.69
N TYR A 60 4.05 -14.51 -3.84
CA TYR A 60 4.65 -13.68 -2.78
C TYR A 60 3.54 -13.08 -1.94
N SER A 61 3.09 -13.84 -0.94
CA SER A 61 1.91 -13.50 -0.17
C SER A 61 2.00 -12.18 0.58
N SER A 62 3.16 -11.87 1.14
CA SER A 62 3.29 -10.63 1.91
C SER A 62 3.09 -9.42 1.03
N LEU A 63 3.74 -9.40 -0.14
CA LEU A 63 3.59 -8.30 -1.08
C LEU A 63 2.17 -8.22 -1.61
N MET A 64 1.61 -9.38 -1.96
CA MET A 64 0.27 -9.42 -2.51
C MET A 64 -0.75 -8.86 -1.51
N THR A 65 -0.65 -9.27 -0.26
CA THR A 65 -1.65 -8.87 0.73
C THR A 65 -1.60 -7.37 1.01
N ILE A 66 -0.40 -6.82 1.19
CA ILE A 66 -0.29 -5.39 1.45
C ILE A 66 -0.71 -4.59 0.23
N ALA A 67 -0.30 -5.02 -0.96
CA ALA A 67 -0.69 -4.32 -2.18
C ALA A 67 -2.21 -4.34 -2.37
N HIS A 68 -2.83 -5.47 -2.04
CA HIS A 68 -4.29 -5.60 -2.17
C HIS A 68 -5.00 -4.59 -1.27
N ARG A 69 -4.57 -4.50 0.00
CA ARG A 69 -5.22 -3.55 0.90
C ARG A 69 -4.94 -2.10 0.51
N ALA A 70 -3.73 -1.82 0.01
CA ALA A 70 -3.43 -0.48 -0.47
C ALA A 70 -4.27 -0.16 -1.70
N GLU A 71 -4.49 -1.15 -2.55
CA GLU A 71 -5.38 -0.98 -3.70
C GLU A 71 -6.79 -0.63 -3.23
N ASP A 72 -7.29 -1.35 -2.22
CA ASP A 72 -8.60 -1.07 -1.67
C ASP A 72 -8.70 0.36 -1.16
N LEU A 73 -7.66 0.81 -0.44
CA LEU A 73 -7.63 2.16 0.06
C LEU A 73 -7.75 3.18 -1.07
N PHE A 74 -6.96 3.00 -2.11
CA PHE A 74 -6.96 3.96 -3.21
C PHE A 74 -8.16 3.81 -4.14
N ALA A 75 -8.83 2.66 -4.10
CA ALA A 75 -10.13 2.54 -4.77
C ALA A 75 -11.15 3.46 -4.10
N ILE A 76 -11.13 3.50 -2.78
CA ILE A 76 -12.03 4.37 -2.03
C ILE A 76 -11.72 5.84 -2.33
N VAL A 77 -10.43 6.20 -2.28
CA VAL A 77 -10.04 7.59 -2.55
C VAL A 77 -10.37 7.98 -3.98
N ARG A 78 -10.17 7.06 -4.92
CA ARG A 78 -10.50 7.34 -6.32
C ARG A 78 -11.99 7.59 -6.47
N ASP A 79 -12.80 6.77 -5.80
CA ASP A 79 -14.24 6.83 -5.93
C ASP A 79 -14.82 8.07 -5.26
N LYS A 80 -14.28 8.45 -4.12
CA LYS A 80 -14.81 9.55 -3.31
C LYS A 80 -14.00 10.83 -3.44
N SER A 81 -12.89 10.81 -4.15
CA SER A 81 -11.93 11.90 -4.26
C SER A 81 -11.16 12.13 -2.95
N MET A 82 -10.13 12.95 -3.02
CA MET A 82 -9.31 13.24 -1.85
C MET A 82 -10.09 13.93 -0.73
N GLU A 83 -11.29 14.38 -1.04
CA GLU A 83 -12.10 15.01 -0.01
C GLU A 83 -12.46 14.03 1.09
N ILE A 84 -12.42 12.73 0.82
CA ILE A 84 -12.73 11.76 1.84
C ILE A 84 -11.60 11.69 2.89
N VAL A 85 -10.42 12.20 2.55
CA VAL A 85 -9.30 12.24 3.49
C VAL A 85 -9.23 13.64 4.09
N PRO A 86 -9.65 13.81 5.35
CA PRO A 86 -9.58 15.14 5.98
C PRO A 86 -8.17 15.65 6.00
N GLU A 87 -8.04 16.96 5.95
CA GLU A 87 -6.73 17.58 5.93
C GLU A 87 -5.85 17.09 7.08
N ALA A 88 -6.46 16.90 8.25
CA ALA A 88 -5.71 16.45 9.41
C ALA A 88 -5.13 15.06 9.25
N LEU A 89 -5.71 14.24 8.38
CA LEU A 89 -5.23 12.88 8.16
C LEU A 89 -4.28 12.74 7.00
N ARG A 90 -4.08 13.79 6.22
CA ARG A 90 -3.21 13.69 5.06
C ARG A 90 -1.76 13.35 5.41
N PRO A 91 -1.17 13.96 6.45
CA PRO A 91 0.19 13.54 6.82
C PRO A 91 0.27 12.05 7.14
N ALA A 92 -0.78 11.52 7.79
CA ALA A 92 -0.80 10.10 8.10
C ALA A 92 -0.88 9.24 6.84
N LEU A 93 -1.60 9.73 5.84
CA LEU A 93 -1.68 9.01 4.56
C LEU A 93 -0.33 8.95 3.87
N PHE A 94 0.39 10.07 3.82
CA PHE A 94 1.71 10.08 3.22
C PHE A 94 2.66 9.17 3.98
N ASP A 95 2.61 9.25 5.32
CA ASP A 95 3.46 8.41 6.14
C ASP A 95 3.18 6.92 5.91
N LEU A 96 1.90 6.59 5.81
CA LEU A 96 1.49 5.22 5.56
C LEU A 96 2.02 4.71 4.23
N LEU A 97 1.95 5.55 3.19
CA LEU A 97 2.47 5.16 1.89
C LEU A 97 3.97 4.96 1.91
N PHE A 98 4.70 5.81 2.62
CA PHE A 98 6.13 5.61 2.74
C PHE A 98 6.46 4.31 3.46
N GLN A 99 5.67 3.96 4.48
CA GLN A 99 5.87 2.68 5.16
C GLN A 99 5.58 1.51 4.23
N ILE A 100 4.58 1.63 3.39
CA ILE A 100 4.26 0.58 2.42
C ILE A 100 5.39 0.43 1.42
N ILE A 101 5.92 1.56 0.93
CA ILE A 101 7.03 1.53 -0.03
C ILE A 101 8.26 0.87 0.62
N ASP A 102 8.57 1.26 1.84
CA ASP A 102 9.70 0.68 2.56
C ASP A 102 9.52 -0.82 2.74
N PHE A 103 8.29 -1.23 3.07
CA PHE A 103 7.99 -2.64 3.22
C PHE A 103 8.24 -3.39 1.92
N PHE A 104 7.74 -2.86 0.82
CA PHE A 104 7.93 -3.52 -0.48
C PHE A 104 9.41 -3.61 -0.83
N ARG A 105 10.15 -2.53 -0.60
CA ARG A 105 11.58 -2.55 -0.90
C ARG A 105 12.31 -3.57 -0.07
N GLY A 106 11.94 -3.69 1.19
CA GLY A 106 12.55 -4.70 2.05
C GLY A 106 12.26 -6.11 1.57
N GLU A 107 11.03 -6.36 1.13
CA GLU A 107 10.67 -7.68 0.62
C GLU A 107 11.40 -7.99 -0.69
N ILE A 108 11.50 -7.00 -1.57
CA ILE A 108 12.24 -7.19 -2.82
C ILE A 108 13.70 -7.53 -2.53
N GLU A 109 14.29 -6.85 -1.55
CA GLU A 109 15.66 -7.12 -1.16
C GLU A 109 15.81 -8.56 -0.66
N ARG A 110 14.84 -9.03 0.12
CA ARG A 110 14.87 -10.41 0.59
C ARG A 110 14.83 -11.38 -0.59
N ILE A 111 13.96 -11.10 -1.55
CA ILE A 111 13.87 -11.95 -2.73
C ILE A 111 15.19 -11.97 -3.49
N GLU A 112 15.80 -10.81 -3.67
CA GLU A 112 17.07 -10.71 -4.38
C GLU A 112 18.18 -11.49 -3.69
N ASN A 113 18.11 -11.55 -2.36
CA ASN A 113 19.13 -12.24 -1.58
C ASN A 113 18.77 -13.69 -1.27
N GLY A 114 17.68 -14.17 -1.83
CA GLY A 114 17.27 -15.55 -1.60
C GLY A 114 16.75 -15.82 -0.21
N GLN A 115 16.33 -14.79 0.48
CA GLN A 115 15.82 -14.91 1.84
C GLN A 115 14.30 -15.06 1.85
N PRO A 116 13.76 -15.72 2.89
CA PRO A 116 12.31 -15.84 2.95
C PRO A 116 11.64 -14.49 3.18
N LEU A 117 10.42 -14.38 2.67
CA LEU A 117 9.64 -13.16 2.85
C LEU A 117 9.19 -13.01 4.30
N THR A 118 8.86 -11.78 4.65
CA THR A 118 8.34 -11.48 5.97
C THR A 118 7.05 -12.25 6.20
N GLN A 119 6.96 -12.91 7.34
CA GLN A 119 5.76 -13.69 7.65
C GLN A 119 4.76 -12.91 8.47
N THR A 120 5.21 -11.91 9.19
CA THR A 120 4.35 -11.13 10.05
C THR A 120 4.12 -9.76 9.45
N ILE A 121 3.00 -9.59 8.77
CA ILE A 121 2.66 -8.30 8.16
C ILE A 121 1.52 -7.61 8.91
N ASP A 122 1.15 -8.17 10.06
CA ASP A 122 -0.05 -7.71 10.77
C ASP A 122 0.01 -6.24 11.15
N SER A 123 1.16 -5.78 11.58
CA SER A 123 1.29 -4.39 12.03
C SER A 123 0.98 -3.41 10.90
N LEU A 124 1.62 -3.61 9.76
CA LEU A 124 1.38 -2.71 8.62
C LEU A 124 -0.03 -2.88 8.07
N LEU A 125 -0.49 -4.13 7.97
CA LEU A 125 -1.83 -4.39 7.49
C LEU A 125 -2.87 -3.70 8.36
N GLN A 126 -2.66 -3.74 9.68
CA GLN A 126 -3.56 -3.08 10.60
C GLN A 126 -3.57 -1.57 10.40
N LYS A 127 -2.41 -1.00 10.13
CA LYS A 127 -2.34 0.44 9.88
C LYS A 127 -3.17 0.83 8.66
N VAL A 128 -3.07 0.03 7.59
CA VAL A 128 -3.84 0.29 6.39
C VAL A 128 -5.33 0.15 6.69
N ASN A 129 -5.70 -0.93 7.38
CA ASN A 129 -7.10 -1.16 7.72
C ASN A 129 -7.65 -0.04 8.60
N SER A 130 -6.88 0.40 9.57
CA SER A 130 -7.32 1.47 10.46
C SER A 130 -7.53 2.77 9.70
N PHE A 131 -6.63 3.07 8.77
CA PHE A 131 -6.75 4.28 7.99
C PHE A 131 -8.01 4.22 7.12
N ILE A 132 -8.25 3.08 6.50
CA ILE A 132 -9.47 2.90 5.69
C ILE A 132 -10.70 3.15 6.55
N GLN A 133 -10.72 2.58 7.75
CA GLN A 133 -11.85 2.78 8.64
C GLN A 133 -12.04 4.24 9.01
N GLN A 134 -10.95 4.92 9.28
CA GLN A 134 -11.04 6.32 9.66
C GLN A 134 -11.66 7.16 8.55
N ILE A 135 -11.24 6.96 7.32
CA ILE A 135 -11.78 7.79 6.24
C ILE A 135 -13.20 7.36 5.88
N GLN A 136 -13.53 6.09 6.04
CA GLN A 136 -14.89 5.63 5.74
C GLN A 136 -15.88 6.10 6.78
N ASN A 137 -15.43 6.21 8.03
CA ASN A 137 -16.32 6.69 9.09
C ASN A 137 -16.46 8.20 9.05
N GLY A 138 -15.65 8.84 8.24
CA GLY A 138 -15.77 10.27 8.10
C GLY A 138 -15.05 11.01 9.19
N ALA A 139 -14.86 12.27 8.95
CA ALA A 139 -14.18 13.12 9.89
C ALA A 139 -14.91 13.16 11.21
N ALA A 140 -16.18 12.99 11.14
CA ALA A 140 -16.95 13.08 12.34
C ALA A 140 -16.53 12.06 13.34
N ALA A 141 -16.13 10.94 12.84
CA ALA A 141 -15.84 9.90 13.76
C ALA A 141 -14.59 10.16 14.48
N ALA A 142 -14.05 11.04 14.13
CA ALA A 142 -12.97 11.29 14.73
C ALA A 142 -12.76 10.92 15.97
N PRO A 143 -12.43 10.95 16.46
CA PRO A 143 -12.10 10.83 17.44
C PRO A 143 -11.90 9.73 18.10
N ALA A 144 -11.78 9.60 18.36
CA ALA A 144 -11.74 8.88 18.92
C ALA A 144 -11.81 7.80 19.20
N GLU A 145 -11.88 7.49 19.29
CA GLU A 145 -12.06 6.63 19.53
C GLU A 145 -11.75 5.65 19.27
N ILE A 146 -11.35 5.40 19.17
CA ILE A 146 -11.03 4.51 18.83
C ILE A 146 -11.03 3.56 19.23
N PRO A 147 -10.99 3.29 19.43
CA PRO A 147 -10.96 2.34 19.77
C PRO A 147 -10.97 1.42 19.77
N PRO A 148 -11.06 1.29 20.16
CA PRO A 148 -11.00 0.38 20.28
C PRO A 148 -11.19 -0.52 19.90
N ALA A 149 -11.45 -0.37 19.72
CA ALA A 149 -11.70 -1.20 19.35
C ALA A 149 -11.83 -1.87 19.02
N ALA A 150 -11.99 -1.75 19.18
CA ALA A 150 -12.14 -2.47 18.79
C ALA A 150 -12.21 -3.19 18.52
N PRO A 151 -12.24 -3.25 18.79
CA PRO A 151 -12.31 -4.17 18.42
C PRO A 151 -12.58 -4.77 17.97
N GLU A 152 -12.81 -4.86 18.01
CA GLU A 152 -13.01 -5.48 17.47
C GLU A 152 -13.27 -5.96 16.86
N ALA A 153 -13.39 -6.05 17.11
CA ALA A 153 -13.55 -6.54 16.42
C ALA A 153 -13.72 -7.01 15.81
N PRO A 154 -13.76 -7.36 15.81
CA PRO A 154 -13.76 -7.92 15.02
C PRO A 154 -14.18 -8.19 14.33
N ALA A 155 -14.48 -8.38 14.34
CA ALA A 155 -14.78 -8.69 13.61
C ALA A 155 -15.09 -8.86 12.96
N PRO A 156 -15.25 -9.05 12.83
CA PRO A 156 -15.51 -9.35 12.02
C PRO A 156 -15.59 -9.42 11.41
#